data_169560cf6ac688c6c34a9faef9762c60
#
_entry.id   169560cf6ac688c6c34a9faef9762c60
#
_cell.length_a   1.000
_cell.length_b   1.000
_cell.length_c   1.000
_cell.angle_alpha   90.00
_cell.angle_beta   90.00
_cell.angle_gamma   90.00
#
_symmetry.space_group_name_H-M   'P 1'
#
loop_
_entity.id
_entity.type
_entity.pdbx_description
1 polymer ?
#
loop_
_entity_poly.entity_id
_entity_poly.type
_entity_poly.pdbx_seq_one_letter_code
_entity_poly.pdbx_strand_id
1 'polypeptide(L)'
;MPYVGVIIEESLKDTEVLREVRICRTSQQPVTEWHRTPWLRQWTLHVVEIADDAAERVAGRLAEAIDTMHGPWYADFKNDQEHYVVFHGRIFRVRRDTPHAYDEAKAYGRALGIPEHQLDFDTYEVAQV
;
A
#
# COMPACT_ATOMS: atom_id res chain seq x y z
N MET A 1 -8.30 8.17 -15.62
CA MET A 1 -8.94 8.01 -14.32
C MET A 1 -7.88 7.88 -13.23
N PRO A 2 -7.83 8.81 -12.27
CA PRO A 2 -6.77 8.74 -11.24
C PRO A 2 -6.93 7.52 -10.35
N TYR A 3 -5.83 7.17 -9.71
CA TYR A 3 -5.81 6.11 -8.72
C TYR A 3 -5.97 6.71 -7.33
N VAL A 4 -6.57 5.94 -6.43
CA VAL A 4 -6.71 6.30 -5.02
C VAL A 4 -6.22 5.14 -4.16
N GLY A 5 -5.48 5.45 -3.12
CA GLY A 5 -4.94 4.41 -2.27
C GLY A 5 -4.53 4.90 -0.90
N VAL A 6 -3.87 4.03 -0.15
CA VAL A 6 -3.40 4.32 1.20
C VAL A 6 -1.91 4.03 1.29
N ILE A 7 -1.17 4.99 1.83
CA ILE A 7 0.25 4.82 2.15
C ILE A 7 0.41 5.04 3.64
N ILE A 8 1.04 4.09 4.32
CA ILE A 8 1.38 4.21 5.73
C ILE A 8 2.76 4.84 5.82
N GLU A 9 2.86 6.03 6.42
CA GLU A 9 4.11 6.78 6.45
C GLU A 9 5.25 5.98 7.09
N GLU A 10 4.96 5.25 8.17
CA GLU A 10 5.95 4.47 8.91
C GLU A 10 6.47 3.27 8.12
N SER A 11 5.82 2.91 7.02
CA SER A 11 6.29 1.85 6.14
C SER A 11 7.44 2.31 5.24
N LEU A 12 7.72 3.60 5.19
CA LEU A 12 8.69 4.18 4.27
C LEU A 12 9.99 4.52 5.01
N LYS A 13 11.12 4.05 4.47
CA LYS A 13 12.43 4.50 4.92
C LYS A 13 12.79 5.87 4.33
N ASP A 14 12.13 6.24 3.23
CA ASP A 14 12.31 7.53 2.56
C ASP A 14 10.93 8.07 2.19
N THR A 15 10.57 9.21 2.76
CA THR A 15 9.26 9.82 2.58
C THR A 15 9.17 10.76 1.38
N GLU A 16 10.24 10.91 0.59
CA GLU A 16 10.26 11.79 -0.58
C GLU A 16 9.18 11.41 -1.60
N VAL A 17 8.83 10.13 -1.71
CA VAL A 17 7.79 9.67 -2.63
C VAL A 17 6.44 10.33 -2.34
N LEU A 18 6.18 10.75 -1.11
CA LEU A 18 4.93 11.42 -0.74
C LEU A 18 4.77 12.78 -1.40
N ARG A 19 5.84 13.35 -1.92
CA ARG A 19 5.78 14.61 -2.68
C ARG A 19 5.26 14.43 -4.10
N GLU A 20 5.22 13.19 -4.58
CA GLU A 20 4.76 12.88 -5.95
C GLU A 20 3.30 12.46 -6.00
N VAL A 21 2.63 12.45 -4.87
CA VAL A 21 1.21 12.08 -4.76
C VAL A 21 0.45 13.23 -4.13
N ARG A 22 -0.87 13.26 -4.36
CA ARG A 22 -1.73 14.21 -3.68
C ARG A 22 -2.29 13.56 -2.42
N ILE A 23 -1.93 14.09 -1.26
CA ILE A 23 -2.46 13.62 0.01
C ILE A 23 -3.82 14.28 0.22
N CYS A 24 -4.88 13.46 0.19
CA CYS A 24 -6.26 13.92 0.34
C CYS A 24 -6.68 13.99 1.81
N ARG A 25 -6.17 13.07 2.61
CA ARG A 25 -6.52 12.97 4.03
C ARG A 25 -5.42 12.21 4.76
N THR A 26 -5.15 12.61 6.00
CA THR A 26 -4.22 11.92 6.88
C THR A 26 -4.93 11.59 8.18
N SER A 27 -4.77 10.35 8.65
CA SER A 27 -5.29 9.91 9.94
C SER A 27 -4.23 9.12 10.68
N GLN A 28 -4.39 9.02 12.00
CA GLN A 28 -3.46 8.27 12.84
C GLN A 28 -4.23 7.19 13.59
N GLN A 29 -3.66 5.99 13.64
CA GLN A 29 -4.20 4.86 14.40
C GLN A 29 -3.21 4.50 15.50
N PRO A 30 -3.66 4.42 16.76
CA PRO A 30 -2.82 3.86 17.82
C PRO A 30 -2.51 2.40 17.48
N VAL A 31 -1.26 2.01 17.65
CA VAL A 31 -0.84 0.63 17.36
C VAL A 31 -1.36 -0.32 18.42
N THR A 32 -1.93 -1.43 17.97
CA THR A 32 -2.43 -2.53 18.80
C THR A 32 -1.76 -3.82 18.33
N GLU A 33 -2.09 -4.93 18.96
CA GLU A 33 -1.60 -6.24 18.53
C GLU A 33 -2.01 -6.59 17.10
N TRP A 34 -3.15 -6.09 16.65
CA TRP A 34 -3.63 -6.29 15.27
C TRP A 34 -2.63 -5.81 14.23
N HIS A 35 -1.91 -4.72 14.53
CA HIS A 35 -0.97 -4.11 13.59
C HIS A 35 0.30 -4.93 13.39
N ARG A 36 0.70 -5.74 14.39
CA ARG A 36 1.92 -6.55 14.35
C ARG A 36 3.21 -5.73 14.22
N THR A 37 3.17 -4.48 14.70
CA THR A 37 4.33 -3.58 14.68
C THR A 37 4.57 -3.03 16.09
N PRO A 38 5.01 -3.88 17.05
CA PRO A 38 5.13 -3.45 18.46
C PRO A 38 6.18 -2.38 18.70
N TRP A 39 7.08 -2.12 17.76
CA TRP A 39 8.09 -1.06 17.84
C TRP A 39 7.53 0.32 17.51
N LEU A 40 6.27 0.42 17.01
CA LEU A 40 5.63 1.67 16.64
C LEU A 40 4.53 2.01 17.63
N ARG A 41 4.31 3.32 17.84
CA ARG A 41 3.20 3.82 18.67
C ARG A 41 1.94 4.01 17.86
N GLN A 42 2.10 4.34 16.58
CA GLN A 42 0.98 4.66 15.70
C GLN A 42 1.33 4.35 14.27
N TRP A 43 0.29 4.18 13.46
CA TRP A 43 0.36 4.20 12.01
C TRP A 43 -0.23 5.52 11.53
N THR A 44 0.48 6.22 10.64
CA THR A 44 0.00 7.43 9.99
C THR A 44 -0.45 7.04 8.58
N LEU A 45 -1.76 7.08 8.35
CA LEU A 45 -2.36 6.67 7.09
C LEU A 45 -2.63 7.88 6.22
N HIS A 46 -2.03 7.92 5.04
CA HIS A 46 -2.30 8.93 4.04
C HIS A 46 -3.20 8.34 2.97
N VAL A 47 -4.39 8.90 2.80
CA VAL A 47 -5.22 8.62 1.63
C VAL A 47 -4.71 9.52 0.51
N VAL A 48 -4.30 8.91 -0.59
CA VAL A 48 -3.61 9.61 -1.67
C VAL A 48 -4.33 9.44 -3.00
N GLU A 49 -4.17 10.45 -3.85
CA GLU A 49 -4.61 10.40 -5.24
C GLU A 49 -3.38 10.50 -6.13
N ILE A 50 -3.33 9.64 -7.16
CA ILE A 50 -2.21 9.55 -8.08
C ILE A 50 -2.75 9.63 -9.49
N ALA A 51 -2.21 10.57 -10.29
CA ALA A 51 -2.60 10.72 -11.68
C ALA A 51 -2.27 9.47 -12.50
N ASP A 52 -3.08 9.16 -13.51
CA ASP A 52 -2.88 7.99 -14.37
C ASP A 52 -1.46 7.91 -14.91
N ASP A 53 -0.97 9.00 -15.43
CA ASP A 53 0.34 9.06 -16.09
C ASP A 53 1.50 9.03 -15.11
N ALA A 54 1.22 9.16 -13.80
CA ALA A 54 2.23 9.09 -12.75
C ALA A 54 2.25 7.73 -12.04
N ALA A 55 1.23 6.91 -12.23
CA ALA A 55 1.01 5.70 -11.43
C ALA A 55 2.20 4.73 -11.49
N GLU A 56 2.73 4.46 -12.68
CA GLU A 56 3.84 3.53 -12.84
C GLU A 56 5.12 4.05 -12.18
N ARG A 57 5.39 5.35 -12.33
CA ARG A 57 6.55 5.99 -11.70
C ARG A 57 6.42 5.96 -10.17
N VAL A 58 5.26 6.27 -9.64
CA VAL A 58 5.01 6.27 -8.20
C VAL A 58 5.15 4.87 -7.63
N ALA A 59 4.62 3.85 -8.33
CA ALA A 59 4.78 2.47 -7.92
C ALA A 59 6.26 2.09 -7.81
N GLY A 60 7.07 2.47 -8.80
CA GLY A 60 8.51 2.21 -8.78
C GLY A 60 9.21 2.91 -7.61
N ARG A 61 8.84 4.15 -7.32
CA ARG A 61 9.40 4.90 -6.18
C ARG A 61 9.00 4.28 -4.85
N LEU A 62 7.76 3.84 -4.72
CA LEU A 62 7.31 3.14 -3.52
C LEU A 62 8.06 1.83 -3.31
N ALA A 63 8.27 1.06 -4.38
CA ALA A 63 8.99 -0.20 -4.30
C ALA A 63 10.42 -0.02 -3.77
N GLU A 64 11.04 1.14 -4.03
CA GLU A 64 12.36 1.46 -3.50
C GLU A 64 12.30 2.02 -2.07
N ALA A 65 11.22 2.75 -1.75
CA ALA A 65 11.11 3.51 -0.50
C ALA A 65 10.59 2.69 0.68
N ILE A 66 9.90 1.58 0.42
CA ILE A 66 9.34 0.73 1.49
C ILE A 66 10.47 0.12 2.33
N ASP A 67 10.32 0.24 3.65
CA ASP A 67 11.30 -0.26 4.60
C ASP A 67 11.32 -1.79 4.66
N THR A 68 12.51 -2.37 4.78
CA THR A 68 12.70 -3.82 4.94
C THR A 68 13.36 -4.18 6.27
N MET A 69 13.74 -3.17 7.06
CA MET A 69 14.50 -3.40 8.30
C MET A 69 13.63 -3.83 9.47
N HIS A 70 12.38 -3.39 9.50
CA HIS A 70 11.51 -3.50 10.69
C HIS A 70 10.22 -4.24 10.43
N GLY A 71 10.13 -5.00 9.38
CA GLY A 71 8.96 -5.79 9.09
C GLY A 71 8.53 -5.71 7.63
N PRO A 72 7.61 -6.57 7.23
CA PRO A 72 7.08 -6.52 5.87
C PRO A 72 5.97 -5.49 5.77
N TRP A 73 6.02 -4.70 4.72
CA TRP A 73 5.03 -3.66 4.43
C TRP A 73 4.59 -3.73 2.99
N TYR A 74 3.42 -3.17 2.70
CA TYR A 74 3.01 -2.89 1.34
C TYR A 74 2.23 -1.58 1.28
N ALA A 75 2.12 -1.02 0.07
CA ALA A 75 1.24 0.09 -0.25
C ALA A 75 0.41 -0.29 -1.47
N ASP A 76 -0.74 0.32 -1.64
CA ASP A 76 -1.59 0.03 -2.78
C ASP A 76 -2.38 1.25 -3.22
N PHE A 77 -2.72 1.28 -4.51
CA PHE A 77 -3.62 2.29 -5.05
C PHE A 77 -4.35 1.71 -6.27
N LYS A 78 -5.59 2.14 -6.44
CA LYS A 78 -6.48 1.54 -7.45
C LYS A 78 -7.41 2.58 -8.08
N ASN A 79 -7.86 2.25 -9.29
CA ASN A 79 -9.00 2.90 -9.92
C ASN A 79 -10.07 1.83 -10.20
N ASP A 80 -11.04 2.10 -11.07
CA ASP A 80 -12.11 1.12 -11.35
C ASP A 80 -11.60 -0.14 -12.05
N GLN A 81 -10.50 -0.05 -12.78
CA GLN A 81 -10.02 -1.12 -13.65
C GLN A 81 -8.78 -1.83 -13.14
N GLU A 82 -7.88 -1.10 -12.53
CA GLU A 82 -6.57 -1.62 -12.16
C GLU A 82 -6.22 -1.32 -10.71
N HIS A 83 -5.36 -2.16 -10.15
CA HIS A 83 -4.91 -2.04 -8.77
C HIS A 83 -3.41 -2.34 -8.72
N TYR A 84 -2.64 -1.37 -8.25
CA TYR A 84 -1.22 -1.58 -7.96
C TYR A 84 -1.07 -2.01 -6.52
N VAL A 85 -0.39 -3.12 -6.30
CA VAL A 85 0.02 -3.58 -4.98
C VAL A 85 1.54 -3.60 -4.96
N VAL A 86 2.14 -2.82 -4.08
CA VAL A 86 3.59 -2.55 -4.10
C VAL A 86 4.21 -3.05 -2.81
N PHE A 87 5.16 -3.96 -2.96
CA PHE A 87 6.06 -4.41 -1.89
C PHE A 87 7.45 -3.86 -2.18
N HIS A 88 8.37 -3.98 -1.22
CA HIS A 88 9.74 -3.60 -1.51
C HIS A 88 10.29 -4.46 -2.66
N GLY A 89 10.73 -3.81 -3.72
CA GLY A 89 11.32 -4.48 -4.87
C GLY A 89 10.36 -5.29 -5.74
N ARG A 90 9.04 -5.23 -5.47
CA ARG A 90 8.07 -6.00 -6.23
C ARG A 90 6.77 -5.24 -6.41
N ILE A 91 6.30 -5.14 -7.65
CA ILE A 91 5.06 -4.44 -8.01
C ILE A 91 4.14 -5.43 -8.69
N PHE A 92 2.89 -5.49 -8.21
CA PHE A 92 1.82 -6.23 -8.88
C PHE A 92 0.84 -5.21 -9.46
N ARG A 93 0.60 -5.30 -10.77
CA ARG A 93 -0.41 -4.50 -11.45
C ARG A 93 -1.53 -5.44 -11.85
N VAL A 94 -2.64 -5.35 -11.15
CA VAL A 94 -3.72 -6.32 -11.22
C VAL A 94 -4.90 -5.73 -11.97
N ARG A 95 -5.49 -6.51 -12.87
CA ARG A 95 -6.78 -6.17 -13.48
C ARG A 95 -7.90 -6.63 -12.55
N ARG A 96 -8.68 -5.68 -12.06
CA ARG A 96 -9.67 -5.94 -11.01
C ARG A 96 -10.84 -6.82 -11.44
N ASP A 97 -11.12 -6.89 -12.74
CA ASP A 97 -12.20 -7.70 -13.29
C ASP A 97 -11.78 -9.14 -13.64
N THR A 98 -10.53 -9.49 -13.42
CA THR A 98 -10.01 -10.82 -13.77
C THR A 98 -10.12 -11.74 -12.55
N PRO A 99 -10.76 -12.94 -12.70
CA PRO A 99 -10.80 -13.91 -11.61
C PRO A 99 -9.40 -14.30 -11.15
N HIS A 100 -9.23 -14.44 -9.83
CA HIS A 100 -7.97 -14.83 -9.18
C HIS A 100 -6.80 -13.88 -9.44
N ALA A 101 -7.08 -12.64 -9.89
CA ALA A 101 -6.04 -11.69 -10.25
C ALA A 101 -5.15 -11.28 -9.06
N TYR A 102 -5.67 -11.37 -7.83
CA TYR A 102 -4.92 -11.00 -6.62
C TYR A 102 -4.12 -12.14 -5.99
N ASP A 103 -4.26 -13.36 -6.51
CA ASP A 103 -3.68 -14.54 -5.86
C ASP A 103 -2.16 -14.45 -5.70
N GLU A 104 -1.45 -13.98 -6.73
CA GLU A 104 0.01 -13.86 -6.68
C GLU A 104 0.45 -12.81 -5.66
N ALA A 105 -0.22 -11.66 -5.63
CA ALA A 105 0.11 -10.59 -4.69
C ALA A 105 -0.11 -11.03 -3.25
N LYS A 106 -1.22 -11.73 -2.99
CA LYS A 106 -1.51 -12.26 -1.66
C LYS A 106 -0.50 -13.31 -1.24
N ALA A 107 -0.14 -14.22 -2.15
CA ALA A 107 0.87 -15.25 -1.88
C ALA A 107 2.22 -14.62 -1.56
N TYR A 108 2.60 -13.57 -2.29
CA TYR A 108 3.84 -12.85 -2.04
C TYR A 108 3.85 -12.22 -0.65
N GLY A 109 2.75 -11.57 -0.28
CA GLY A 109 2.60 -10.97 1.05
C GLY A 109 2.68 -11.98 2.18
N ARG A 110 2.03 -13.14 2.01
CA ARG A 110 2.10 -14.23 3.01
C ARG A 110 3.53 -14.74 3.15
N ALA A 111 4.25 -14.89 2.05
CA ALA A 111 5.63 -15.35 2.06
C ALA A 111 6.56 -14.37 2.77
N LEU A 112 6.24 -13.07 2.77
CA LEU A 112 6.97 -12.06 3.51
C LEU A 112 6.65 -12.06 5.01
N GLY A 113 5.59 -12.73 5.42
CA GLY A 113 5.14 -12.76 6.81
C GLY A 113 4.07 -11.74 7.14
N ILE A 114 3.45 -11.11 6.16
CA ILE A 114 2.32 -10.20 6.41
C ILE A 114 1.11 -11.03 6.84
N PRO A 115 0.46 -10.68 7.96
CA PRO A 115 -0.71 -11.42 8.44
C PRO A 115 -1.85 -11.42 7.42
N GLU A 116 -2.56 -12.52 7.33
CA GLU A 116 -3.65 -12.69 6.36
C GLU A 116 -4.70 -11.58 6.46
N HIS A 117 -5.03 -11.15 7.67
CA HIS A 117 -6.04 -10.11 7.87
C HIS A 117 -5.62 -8.72 7.36
N GLN A 118 -4.33 -8.54 7.04
CA GLN A 118 -3.82 -7.31 6.46
C GLN A 118 -3.67 -7.39 4.93
N LEU A 119 -3.94 -8.55 4.34
CA LEU A 119 -3.89 -8.76 2.89
C LEU A 119 -5.29 -8.65 2.28
N ASP A 120 -6.03 -7.63 2.70
CA ASP A 120 -7.43 -7.38 2.31
C ASP A 120 -7.58 -6.31 1.23
N PHE A 121 -6.50 -6.02 0.50
CA PHE A 121 -6.49 -4.94 -0.50
C PHE A 121 -7.50 -5.14 -1.62
N ASP A 122 -7.99 -6.35 -1.85
CA ASP A 122 -9.01 -6.63 -2.85
C ASP A 122 -10.43 -6.27 -2.39
N THR A 123 -10.67 -6.13 -1.09
CA THR A 123 -12.02 -5.97 -0.54
C THR A 123 -12.23 -4.67 0.24
N TYR A 124 -11.17 -4.03 0.75
CA TYR A 124 -11.37 -2.83 1.57
C TYR A 124 -11.73 -1.61 0.70
N GLU A 125 -12.46 -0.68 1.30
CA GLU A 125 -12.83 0.57 0.66
C GLU A 125 -11.99 1.72 1.20
N VAL A 126 -11.34 2.47 0.30
CA VAL A 126 -10.48 3.59 0.68
C VAL A 126 -11.25 4.64 1.47
N ALA A 127 -12.53 4.85 1.16
CA ALA A 127 -13.37 5.82 1.86
C ALA A 127 -13.56 5.50 3.35
N GLN A 128 -13.30 4.25 3.75
CA GLN A 128 -13.46 3.80 5.13
C GLN A 128 -12.21 3.97 5.99
N VAL A 129 -11.13 4.38 5.38
CA VAL A 129 -9.86 4.56 6.08
C VAL A 129 -9.81 5.86 6.88
#